data_7d4b4c4f3b59ad056fc9a3022c1e3124
#
_entry.id   7d4b4c4f3b59ad056fc9a3022c1e3124
#
_cell.length_a   1.000
_cell.length_b   1.000
_cell.length_c   1.000
_cell.angle_alpha   90.00
_cell.angle_beta   90.00
_cell.angle_gamma   90.00
#
_symmetry.space_group_name_H-M   'P 1'
#
loop_
_entity.id
_entity.type
_entity.pdbx_description
1 polymer ?
#
loop_
_entity_poly.entity_id
_entity_poly.type
_entity_poly.pdbx_seq_one_letter_code
_entity_poly.pdbx_strand_id
1 'polypeptide(L)'
;MRFARIGLLTVLALTAALAGCNDRRDPGFQGWVEADMIFVSPDEAGRVTKLNVREGDVVKTGDLLYTVDDDLQKADLNQNKATLANAQQSYDRAASLSRTGSGTQANLDAAVSALRVAEAHVNTSETRLARRQGFAPVSGTVQQIYFREGEMVAAQRPVLSIMPPGNMKIRFFVSETELPKFSIGDHVRVACDNCAADLSAQIYFIATSAEYTPPVIYSLDERNKLVYLIQARPARPDALRVGQPVSVYLNPKTPVADKR
;
A
#
# COMPACT_ATOMS: atom_id res chain seq x y z
N MET A 1 36.23 22.80 -66.93
CA MET A 1 36.11 21.48 -66.29
C MET A 1 36.53 21.43 -64.78
N ARG A 2 37.29 22.38 -64.23
CA ARG A 2 37.71 22.37 -62.81
C ARG A 2 36.59 22.83 -61.85
N PHE A 3 35.72 23.76 -62.22
CA PHE A 3 34.61 24.25 -61.39
C PHE A 3 33.48 23.24 -61.13
N ALA A 4 33.19 22.34 -62.08
CA ALA A 4 32.17 21.34 -61.92
C ALA A 4 32.54 20.22 -60.89
N ARG A 5 33.84 19.95 -60.74
CA ARG A 5 34.33 18.95 -59.76
C ARG A 5 34.31 19.46 -58.31
N ILE A 6 34.49 20.78 -58.13
CA ILE A 6 34.45 21.42 -56.80
C ILE A 6 33.00 21.45 -56.30
N GLY A 7 32.01 21.78 -57.15
CA GLY A 7 30.60 21.77 -56.78
C GLY A 7 30.07 20.38 -56.44
N LEU A 8 30.54 19.32 -57.08
CA LEU A 8 30.11 17.94 -56.80
C LEU A 8 30.67 17.44 -55.43
N LEU A 9 31.89 17.83 -55.07
CA LEU A 9 32.51 17.49 -53.79
C LEU A 9 31.87 18.22 -52.62
N THR A 10 31.44 19.47 -52.77
CA THR A 10 30.73 20.20 -51.70
C THR A 10 29.33 19.69 -51.47
N VAL A 11 28.58 19.29 -52.51
CA VAL A 11 27.25 18.65 -52.34
C VAL A 11 27.39 17.29 -51.66
N LEU A 12 28.40 16.48 -52.02
CA LEU A 12 28.62 15.17 -51.37
C LEU A 12 29.04 15.28 -49.88
N ALA A 13 29.79 16.33 -49.55
CA ALA A 13 30.15 16.59 -48.15
C ALA A 13 28.95 17.08 -47.32
N LEU A 14 28.05 17.86 -47.87
CA LEU A 14 26.85 18.35 -47.22
C LEU A 14 25.81 17.24 -46.98
N THR A 15 25.69 16.26 -47.90
CA THR A 15 24.82 15.08 -47.71
C THR A 15 25.36 14.10 -46.63
N ALA A 16 26.66 13.98 -46.48
CA ALA A 16 27.28 13.15 -45.47
C ALA A 16 27.11 13.75 -44.04
N ALA A 17 27.05 15.09 -43.93
CA ALA A 17 26.80 15.76 -42.63
C ALA A 17 25.36 15.62 -42.14
N LEU A 18 24.38 15.42 -43.04
CA LEU A 18 22.97 15.20 -42.71
C LEU A 18 22.64 13.75 -42.30
N ALA A 19 23.52 12.78 -42.59
CA ALA A 19 23.32 11.37 -42.21
C ALA A 19 23.73 11.04 -40.77
N GLY A 20 24.35 11.98 -40.04
CA GLY A 20 24.96 11.75 -38.71
C GLY A 20 24.04 11.84 -37.51
N CYS A 21 22.76 12.22 -37.66
CA CYS A 21 21.86 12.44 -36.51
C CYS A 21 20.68 11.46 -36.48
N ASN A 22 20.93 10.17 -36.61
CA ASN A 22 19.90 9.18 -36.33
C ASN A 22 20.23 8.42 -35.04
N ASP A 23 20.43 9.17 -33.95
CA ASP A 23 20.50 8.60 -32.61
C ASP A 23 19.08 8.12 -32.19
N ARG A 24 18.67 6.98 -32.74
CA ARG A 24 17.46 6.27 -32.33
C ARG A 24 17.74 5.71 -30.95
N ARG A 25 17.73 6.56 -29.94
CA ARG A 25 17.64 6.08 -28.57
C ARG A 25 16.34 5.30 -28.46
N ASP A 26 16.46 4.05 -28.07
CA ASP A 26 15.29 3.25 -27.70
C ASP A 26 14.49 4.06 -26.66
N PRO A 27 13.24 4.49 -26.94
CA PRO A 27 12.47 5.30 -26.00
C PRO A 27 12.13 4.56 -24.72
N GLY A 28 12.42 3.25 -24.66
CA GLY A 28 12.02 2.38 -23.55
C GLY A 28 10.50 2.22 -23.46
N PHE A 29 10.08 1.39 -22.54
CA PHE A 29 8.66 1.17 -22.23
C PHE A 29 8.22 2.21 -21.21
N GLN A 30 7.17 2.97 -21.56
CA GLN A 30 6.67 4.05 -20.70
C GLN A 30 5.87 3.47 -19.55
N GLY A 31 6.07 4.02 -18.37
CA GLY A 31 5.40 3.61 -17.15
C GLY A 31 5.42 4.70 -16.08
N TRP A 32 4.95 4.35 -14.91
CA TRP A 32 4.98 5.22 -13.74
C TRP A 32 5.16 4.42 -12.45
N VAL A 33 5.58 5.11 -11.42
CA VAL A 33 5.69 4.57 -10.06
C VAL A 33 4.33 4.64 -9.38
N GLU A 34 3.88 3.54 -8.80
CA GLU A 34 2.66 3.43 -8.01
C GLU A 34 2.97 2.81 -6.66
N ALA A 35 2.10 2.97 -5.68
CA ALA A 35 2.20 2.27 -4.41
C ALA A 35 0.83 1.83 -3.92
N ASP A 36 0.77 0.64 -3.31
CA ASP A 36 -0.43 0.15 -2.65
C ASP A 36 -0.47 0.70 -1.23
N MET A 37 -1.41 1.61 -0.97
CA MET A 37 -1.60 2.26 0.31
C MET A 37 -2.32 1.35 1.29
N ILE A 38 -1.98 1.45 2.56
CA ILE A 38 -2.73 0.84 3.65
C ILE A 38 -3.60 1.91 4.29
N PHE A 39 -4.90 1.70 4.25
CA PHE A 39 -5.89 2.61 4.81
C PHE A 39 -6.18 2.26 6.25
N VAL A 40 -6.14 3.24 7.15
CA VAL A 40 -6.44 3.06 8.58
C VAL A 40 -7.76 3.72 8.88
N SER A 41 -8.73 2.90 9.30
CA SER A 41 -10.13 3.29 9.53
C SER A 41 -10.56 2.91 10.94
N PRO A 42 -11.47 3.65 11.59
CA PRO A 42 -12.08 3.22 12.85
C PRO A 42 -13.12 2.13 12.58
N ASP A 43 -13.27 1.20 13.53
CA ASP A 43 -14.28 0.15 13.49
C ASP A 43 -15.71 0.70 13.70
N GLU A 44 -15.83 1.77 14.50
CA GLU A 44 -17.11 2.41 14.84
C GLU A 44 -17.06 3.91 14.54
N ALA A 45 -18.20 4.47 14.18
CA ALA A 45 -18.32 5.91 13.92
C ALA A 45 -18.02 6.73 15.18
N GLY A 46 -17.43 7.92 14.97
CA GLY A 46 -17.17 8.85 16.06
C GLY A 46 -16.42 10.10 15.57
N ARG A 47 -16.29 11.07 16.47
CA ARG A 47 -15.53 12.30 16.20
C ARG A 47 -14.03 12.04 16.44
N VAL A 48 -13.19 12.44 15.50
CA VAL A 48 -11.74 12.44 15.68
C VAL A 48 -11.39 13.49 16.73
N THR A 49 -10.90 13.06 17.89
CA THR A 49 -10.54 13.96 18.99
C THR A 49 -9.10 14.39 18.93
N LYS A 50 -8.23 13.54 18.38
CA LYS A 50 -6.80 13.84 18.26
C LYS A 50 -6.18 13.12 17.06
N LEU A 51 -5.30 13.83 16.35
CA LEU A 51 -4.36 13.30 15.37
C LEU A 51 -2.93 13.41 15.92
N ASN A 52 -2.22 12.30 16.03
CA ASN A 52 -0.86 12.28 16.57
C ASN A 52 0.22 12.32 15.48
N VAL A 53 -0.19 12.35 14.21
CA VAL A 53 0.70 12.31 13.04
C VAL A 53 0.29 13.36 12.01
N ARG A 54 1.23 13.69 11.13
CA ARG A 54 1.05 14.59 9.97
C ARG A 54 1.39 13.86 8.68
N GLU A 55 0.92 14.39 7.56
CA GLU A 55 1.36 13.92 6.24
C GLU A 55 2.87 14.07 6.10
N GLY A 56 3.53 13.00 5.64
CA GLY A 56 4.99 12.91 5.54
C GLY A 56 5.68 12.28 6.76
N ASP A 57 5.01 12.11 7.88
CA ASP A 57 5.61 11.46 9.06
C ASP A 57 5.89 9.98 8.80
N VAL A 58 7.02 9.50 9.31
CA VAL A 58 7.38 8.09 9.29
C VAL A 58 6.89 7.43 10.58
N VAL A 59 6.06 6.39 10.45
CA VAL A 59 5.47 5.65 11.55
C VAL A 59 5.94 4.21 11.57
N LYS A 60 5.96 3.61 12.76
CA LYS A 60 6.24 2.20 12.99
C LYS A 60 4.95 1.46 13.32
N THR A 61 4.92 0.18 13.03
CA THR A 61 3.83 -0.71 13.46
C THR A 61 3.58 -0.56 14.96
N GLY A 62 2.32 -0.29 15.34
CA GLY A 62 1.89 -0.08 16.72
C GLY A 62 1.91 1.38 17.19
N ASP A 63 2.40 2.34 16.40
CA ASP A 63 2.34 3.76 16.74
C ASP A 63 0.88 4.25 16.76
N LEU A 64 0.51 5.06 17.75
CA LEU A 64 -0.81 5.67 17.86
C LEU A 64 -0.95 6.81 16.84
N LEU A 65 -1.89 6.67 15.92
CA LEU A 65 -2.11 7.60 14.81
C LEU A 65 -3.18 8.65 15.14
N TYR A 66 -4.32 8.18 15.63
CA TYR A 66 -5.45 9.04 15.98
C TYR A 66 -6.27 8.44 17.13
N THR A 67 -7.10 9.28 17.73
CA THR A 67 -8.08 8.88 18.74
C THR A 67 -9.46 9.37 18.32
N VAL A 68 -10.46 8.53 18.49
CA VAL A 68 -11.88 8.86 18.29
C VAL A 68 -12.51 9.03 19.68
N ASP A 69 -13.55 9.88 19.76
CA ASP A 69 -14.32 10.12 20.98
C ASP A 69 -14.71 8.80 21.67
N ASP A 70 -14.32 8.66 22.92
CA ASP A 70 -14.40 7.43 23.70
C ASP A 70 -15.18 7.58 25.02
N ASP A 71 -15.85 8.72 25.23
CA ASP A 71 -16.54 9.03 26.50
C ASP A 71 -17.64 8.02 26.83
N LEU A 72 -18.42 7.60 25.83
CA LEU A 72 -19.46 6.59 26.01
C LEU A 72 -18.85 5.21 26.37
N GLN A 73 -17.75 4.82 25.74
CA GLN A 73 -17.09 3.55 25.99
C GLN A 73 -16.43 3.52 27.37
N LYS A 74 -15.89 4.65 27.82
CA LYS A 74 -15.38 4.80 29.20
C LYS A 74 -16.49 4.67 30.24
N ALA A 75 -17.65 5.29 29.99
CA ALA A 75 -18.80 5.20 30.87
C ALA A 75 -19.33 3.75 30.93
N ASP A 76 -19.46 3.07 29.79
CA ASP A 76 -19.86 1.65 29.73
C ASP A 76 -18.88 0.74 30.47
N LEU A 77 -17.58 0.93 30.26
CA LEU A 77 -16.55 0.18 30.97
C LEU A 77 -16.63 0.38 32.48
N ASN A 78 -16.84 1.62 32.95
CA ASN A 78 -16.98 1.90 34.39
C ASN A 78 -18.23 1.24 34.97
N GLN A 79 -19.36 1.23 34.25
CA GLN A 79 -20.58 0.52 34.67
C GLN A 79 -20.32 -0.99 34.77
N ASN A 80 -19.68 -1.60 33.80
CA ASN A 80 -19.39 -3.03 33.79
C ASN A 80 -18.38 -3.41 34.86
N LYS A 81 -17.39 -2.57 35.17
CA LYS A 81 -16.47 -2.74 36.30
C LYS A 81 -17.20 -2.72 37.67
N ALA A 82 -18.18 -1.84 37.83
CA ALA A 82 -19.00 -1.82 39.07
C ALA A 82 -19.85 -3.10 39.18
N THR A 83 -20.42 -3.60 38.09
CA THR A 83 -21.15 -4.87 38.06
C THR A 83 -20.25 -6.05 38.39
N LEU A 84 -19.03 -6.09 37.85
CA LEU A 84 -18.03 -7.11 38.18
C LEU A 84 -17.68 -7.10 39.65
N ALA A 85 -17.46 -5.92 40.24
CA ALA A 85 -17.17 -5.80 41.68
C ALA A 85 -18.31 -6.37 42.55
N ASN A 86 -19.58 -6.12 42.19
CA ASN A 86 -20.73 -6.69 42.89
C ASN A 86 -20.83 -8.21 42.73
N ALA A 87 -20.57 -8.73 41.53
CA ALA A 87 -20.56 -10.16 41.24
C ALA A 87 -19.44 -10.87 42.02
N GLN A 88 -18.26 -10.27 42.10
CA GLN A 88 -17.12 -10.78 42.89
C GLN A 88 -17.48 -10.87 44.38
N GLN A 89 -18.03 -9.81 44.96
CA GLN A 89 -18.46 -9.82 46.36
C GLN A 89 -19.55 -10.89 46.64
N SER A 90 -20.45 -11.11 45.67
CA SER A 90 -21.49 -12.14 45.80
C SER A 90 -20.90 -13.54 45.74
N TYR A 91 -19.94 -13.78 44.84
CA TYR A 91 -19.17 -15.02 44.78
C TYR A 91 -18.41 -15.28 46.11
N ASP A 92 -17.68 -14.28 46.63
CA ASP A 92 -16.90 -14.41 47.86
C ASP A 92 -17.77 -14.78 49.05
N ARG A 93 -18.97 -14.17 49.17
CA ARG A 93 -19.97 -14.53 50.20
C ARG A 93 -20.50 -15.97 50.00
N ALA A 94 -20.89 -16.34 48.76
CA ALA A 94 -21.41 -17.67 48.49
C ALA A 94 -20.35 -18.75 48.76
N ALA A 95 -19.10 -18.51 48.35
CA ALA A 95 -17.98 -19.40 48.57
C ALA A 95 -17.66 -19.57 50.07
N SER A 96 -17.74 -18.48 50.83
CA SER A 96 -17.56 -18.53 52.30
C SER A 96 -18.66 -19.34 53.00
N LEU A 97 -19.94 -19.10 52.63
CA LEU A 97 -21.07 -19.81 53.21
C LEU A 97 -21.07 -21.30 52.84
N SER A 98 -20.68 -21.64 51.62
CA SER A 98 -20.54 -23.03 51.16
C SER A 98 -19.47 -23.77 51.97
N ARG A 99 -18.32 -23.13 52.24
CA ARG A 99 -17.22 -23.70 53.06
C ARG A 99 -17.64 -23.96 54.51
N THR A 100 -18.51 -23.12 55.08
CA THR A 100 -19.01 -23.26 56.44
C THR A 100 -20.24 -24.18 56.57
N GLY A 101 -20.69 -24.76 55.44
CA GLY A 101 -21.87 -25.62 55.38
C GLY A 101 -23.20 -24.87 55.51
N SER A 102 -23.19 -23.54 55.50
CA SER A 102 -24.38 -22.68 55.62
C SER A 102 -24.95 -22.23 54.28
N GLY A 103 -24.27 -22.54 53.15
CA GLY A 103 -24.69 -22.23 51.78
C GLY A 103 -24.98 -23.49 50.98
N THR A 104 -25.80 -23.35 49.94
CA THR A 104 -26.10 -24.44 48.98
C THR A 104 -25.11 -24.41 47.78
N GLN A 105 -24.81 -25.55 47.22
CA GLN A 105 -23.98 -25.64 46.01
C GLN A 105 -24.62 -24.87 44.84
N ALA A 106 -25.94 -24.89 44.71
CA ALA A 106 -26.66 -24.16 43.69
C ALA A 106 -26.43 -22.64 43.78
N ASN A 107 -26.35 -22.07 45.00
CA ASN A 107 -26.06 -20.65 45.17
C ASN A 107 -24.62 -20.32 44.79
N LEU A 108 -23.67 -21.20 45.09
CA LEU A 108 -22.28 -21.02 44.69
C LEU A 108 -22.15 -21.07 43.16
N ASP A 109 -22.78 -22.07 42.51
CA ASP A 109 -22.75 -22.23 41.07
C ASP A 109 -23.37 -21.03 40.35
N ALA A 110 -24.48 -20.49 40.87
CA ALA A 110 -25.10 -19.27 40.37
C ALA A 110 -24.19 -18.05 40.49
N ALA A 111 -23.50 -17.90 41.64
CA ALA A 111 -22.57 -16.81 41.86
C ALA A 111 -21.32 -16.90 40.94
N VAL A 112 -20.80 -18.12 40.73
CA VAL A 112 -19.70 -18.37 39.78
C VAL A 112 -20.12 -17.99 38.37
N SER A 113 -21.33 -18.39 37.96
CA SER A 113 -21.86 -18.05 36.64
C SER A 113 -21.99 -16.53 36.44
N ALA A 114 -22.56 -15.82 37.45
CA ALA A 114 -22.73 -14.37 37.41
C ALA A 114 -21.37 -13.63 37.33
N LEU A 115 -20.37 -14.12 38.06
CA LEU A 115 -19.02 -13.56 38.02
C LEU A 115 -18.41 -13.68 36.62
N ARG A 116 -18.46 -14.87 36.02
CA ARG A 116 -17.93 -15.09 34.68
C ARG A 116 -18.61 -14.23 33.59
N VAL A 117 -19.94 -14.03 33.73
CA VAL A 117 -20.67 -13.14 32.80
C VAL A 117 -20.22 -11.69 32.97
N ALA A 118 -20.03 -11.22 34.24
CA ALA A 118 -19.56 -9.87 34.48
C ALA A 118 -18.12 -9.65 33.96
N GLU A 119 -17.23 -10.64 34.13
CA GLU A 119 -15.87 -10.60 33.57
C GLU A 119 -15.91 -10.49 32.04
N ALA A 120 -16.77 -11.26 31.37
CA ALA A 120 -16.92 -11.21 29.92
C ALA A 120 -17.41 -9.83 29.43
N HIS A 121 -18.34 -9.19 30.17
CA HIS A 121 -18.79 -7.83 29.85
C HIS A 121 -17.68 -6.79 29.98
N VAL A 122 -16.85 -6.85 31.02
CA VAL A 122 -15.69 -5.96 31.17
C VAL A 122 -14.72 -6.14 30.02
N ASN A 123 -14.34 -7.37 29.67
CA ASN A 123 -13.45 -7.65 28.54
C ASN A 123 -14.00 -7.10 27.20
N THR A 124 -15.31 -7.20 26.99
CA THR A 124 -15.98 -6.65 25.80
C THR A 124 -15.87 -5.13 25.77
N SER A 125 -16.15 -4.45 26.90
CA SER A 125 -16.07 -2.98 26.99
C SER A 125 -14.63 -2.48 26.85
N GLU A 126 -13.65 -3.19 27.42
CA GLU A 126 -12.22 -2.85 27.25
C GLU A 126 -11.79 -2.97 25.78
N THR A 127 -12.23 -4.02 25.10
CA THR A 127 -11.97 -4.18 23.67
C THR A 127 -12.58 -3.05 22.84
N ARG A 128 -13.83 -2.65 23.13
CA ARG A 128 -14.49 -1.54 22.43
C ARG A 128 -13.78 -0.20 22.68
N LEU A 129 -13.34 0.02 23.92
CA LEU A 129 -12.58 1.22 24.26
C LEU A 129 -11.23 1.26 23.55
N ALA A 130 -10.49 0.15 23.50
CA ALA A 130 -9.22 0.05 22.78
C ALA A 130 -9.36 0.35 21.28
N ARG A 131 -10.48 -0.04 20.66
CA ARG A 131 -10.79 0.22 19.24
C ARG A 131 -11.11 1.69 18.93
N ARG A 132 -11.21 2.56 19.95
CA ARG A 132 -11.30 4.02 19.75
C ARG A 132 -9.95 4.66 19.42
N GLN A 133 -8.89 3.91 19.49
CA GLN A 133 -7.54 4.33 19.13
C GLN A 133 -7.11 3.63 17.84
N GLY A 134 -6.70 4.41 16.85
CA GLY A 134 -6.17 3.90 15.59
C GLY A 134 -4.66 3.77 15.67
N PHE A 135 -4.16 2.55 15.56
CA PHE A 135 -2.73 2.25 15.53
C PHE A 135 -2.25 1.92 14.14
N ALA A 136 -0.97 2.17 13.86
CA ALA A 136 -0.34 1.81 12.61
C ALA A 136 -0.25 0.28 12.45
N PRO A 137 -0.93 -0.33 11.45
CA PRO A 137 -0.86 -1.77 11.23
C PRO A 137 0.48 -2.19 10.60
N VAL A 138 1.17 -1.26 9.96
CA VAL A 138 2.45 -1.46 9.27
C VAL A 138 3.33 -0.23 9.44
N SER A 139 4.65 -0.42 9.31
CA SER A 139 5.59 0.70 9.26
C SER A 139 5.59 1.32 7.86
N GLY A 140 5.67 2.65 7.78
CA GLY A 140 5.67 3.38 6.51
C GLY A 140 5.57 4.89 6.70
N THR A 141 5.31 5.60 5.61
CA THR A 141 5.10 7.05 5.63
C THR A 141 3.62 7.37 5.54
N VAL A 142 3.12 8.27 6.39
CA VAL A 142 1.75 8.79 6.31
C VAL A 142 1.62 9.58 5.00
N GLN A 143 0.83 9.09 4.08
CA GLN A 143 0.71 9.68 2.74
C GLN A 143 -0.37 10.75 2.69
N GLN A 144 -1.52 10.48 3.28
CA GLN A 144 -2.65 11.41 3.26
C GLN A 144 -3.52 11.25 4.51
N ILE A 145 -4.03 12.38 5.00
CA ILE A 145 -5.00 12.48 6.09
C ILE A 145 -6.33 12.93 5.51
N TYR A 146 -7.36 12.13 5.64
CA TYR A 146 -8.71 12.37 5.08
C TYR A 146 -9.64 13.08 6.05
N PHE A 147 -9.43 12.92 7.38
CA PHE A 147 -10.24 13.54 8.43
C PHE A 147 -9.34 14.25 9.44
N ARG A 148 -9.78 15.42 9.85
CA ARG A 148 -9.07 16.28 10.81
C ARG A 148 -9.71 16.19 12.19
N GLU A 149 -9.00 16.71 13.20
CA GLU A 149 -9.54 16.85 14.54
C GLU A 149 -10.83 17.64 14.53
N GLY A 150 -11.84 17.16 15.26
CA GLY A 150 -13.18 17.72 15.30
C GLY A 150 -14.16 17.14 14.28
N GLU A 151 -13.71 16.48 13.23
CA GLU A 151 -14.58 15.91 12.20
C GLU A 151 -15.17 14.57 12.61
N MET A 152 -16.41 14.30 12.14
CA MET A 152 -17.09 13.03 12.35
C MET A 152 -16.69 12.04 11.26
N VAL A 153 -16.19 10.88 11.66
CA VAL A 153 -15.84 9.78 10.76
C VAL A 153 -16.84 8.63 10.91
N ALA A 154 -17.30 8.10 9.79
CA ALA A 154 -18.12 6.89 9.79
C ALA A 154 -17.25 5.62 9.97
N ALA A 155 -17.85 4.54 10.47
CA ALA A 155 -17.20 3.26 10.53
C ALA A 155 -16.61 2.85 9.15
N GLN A 156 -15.44 2.26 9.15
CA GLN A 156 -14.72 1.79 7.95
C GLN A 156 -14.33 2.88 6.93
N ARG A 157 -14.52 4.16 7.25
CA ARG A 157 -14.00 5.26 6.42
C ARG A 157 -12.55 5.55 6.82
N PRO A 158 -11.60 5.57 5.87
CA PRO A 158 -10.20 5.84 6.18
C PRO A 158 -10.01 7.21 6.81
N VAL A 159 -9.35 7.28 7.96
CA VAL A 159 -8.89 8.53 8.56
C VAL A 159 -7.60 9.00 7.90
N LEU A 160 -6.71 8.07 7.60
CA LEU A 160 -5.45 8.33 6.91
C LEU A 160 -4.98 7.11 6.11
N SER A 161 -3.99 7.31 5.26
CA SER A 161 -3.31 6.25 4.54
C SER A 161 -1.81 6.24 4.84
N ILE A 162 -1.25 5.01 4.93
CA ILE A 162 0.17 4.77 5.14
C ILE A 162 0.72 4.11 3.88
N MET A 163 1.88 4.55 3.44
CA MET A 163 2.64 3.95 2.35
C MET A 163 3.83 3.17 2.91
N PRO A 164 3.75 1.84 2.95
CA PRO A 164 4.91 1.02 3.25
C PRO A 164 5.92 1.07 2.09
N PRO A 165 7.22 1.21 2.35
CA PRO A 165 8.22 1.30 1.27
C PRO A 165 8.26 0.04 0.40
N GLY A 166 7.93 -1.13 0.94
CA GLY A 166 7.88 -2.39 0.20
C GLY A 166 6.68 -2.53 -0.76
N ASN A 167 5.68 -1.66 -0.68
CA ASN A 167 4.50 -1.68 -1.52
C ASN A 167 4.63 -0.82 -2.79
N MET A 168 5.80 -0.19 -2.99
CA MET A 168 6.07 0.57 -4.19
C MET A 168 6.32 -0.35 -5.37
N LYS A 169 5.74 -0.03 -6.51
CA LYS A 169 5.82 -0.79 -7.76
C LYS A 169 5.96 0.14 -8.96
N ILE A 170 6.57 -0.37 -10.01
CA ILE A 170 6.61 0.28 -11.31
C ILE A 170 5.62 -0.43 -12.21
N ARG A 171 4.68 0.32 -12.78
CA ARG A 171 3.73 -0.16 -13.78
C ARG A 171 4.15 0.37 -15.13
N PHE A 172 4.26 -0.50 -16.10
CA PHE A 172 4.55 -0.14 -17.48
C PHE A 172 3.82 -1.05 -18.44
N PHE A 173 3.68 -0.58 -19.68
CA PHE A 173 2.92 -1.28 -20.71
C PHE A 173 3.81 -1.73 -21.83
N VAL A 174 3.55 -2.93 -22.32
CA VAL A 174 4.31 -3.57 -23.39
C VAL A 174 3.35 -4.05 -24.46
N SER A 175 3.68 -3.82 -25.72
CA SER A 175 2.88 -4.33 -26.86
C SER A 175 2.93 -5.86 -26.91
N GLU A 176 1.92 -6.48 -27.53
CA GLU A 176 1.85 -7.93 -27.72
C GLU A 176 3.12 -8.49 -28.40
N THR A 177 3.68 -7.76 -29.36
CA THR A 177 4.88 -8.16 -30.10
C THR A 177 6.15 -8.20 -29.26
N GLU A 178 6.21 -7.36 -28.23
CA GLU A 178 7.36 -7.27 -27.33
C GLU A 178 7.20 -8.16 -26.07
N LEU A 179 5.97 -8.56 -25.76
CA LEU A 179 5.64 -9.35 -24.56
C LEU A 179 6.49 -10.62 -24.38
N PRO A 180 6.79 -11.41 -25.45
CA PRO A 180 7.61 -12.62 -25.30
C PRO A 180 9.04 -12.38 -24.79
N LYS A 181 9.51 -11.14 -24.81
CA LYS A 181 10.86 -10.77 -24.33
C LYS A 181 10.91 -10.67 -22.79
N PHE A 182 9.76 -10.62 -22.13
CA PHE A 182 9.65 -10.45 -20.69
C PHE A 182 9.25 -11.74 -20.00
N SER A 183 9.86 -12.00 -18.85
CA SER A 183 9.51 -13.13 -17.99
C SER A 183 9.45 -12.66 -16.53
N ILE A 184 8.61 -13.35 -15.73
CA ILE A 184 8.59 -13.12 -14.28
C ILE A 184 9.97 -13.45 -13.71
N GLY A 185 10.52 -12.56 -12.89
CA GLY A 185 11.86 -12.66 -12.32
C GLY A 185 12.93 -11.88 -13.09
N ASP A 186 12.66 -11.44 -14.33
CA ASP A 186 13.61 -10.63 -15.09
C ASP A 186 13.90 -9.29 -14.39
N HIS A 187 15.16 -8.86 -14.47
CA HIS A 187 15.58 -7.53 -14.02
C HIS A 187 15.54 -6.54 -15.18
N VAL A 188 14.89 -5.42 -14.95
CA VAL A 188 14.79 -4.31 -15.90
C VAL A 188 15.51 -3.09 -15.37
N ARG A 189 16.11 -2.30 -16.25
CA ARG A 189 16.66 -0.99 -15.92
C ARG A 189 15.56 0.06 -15.96
N VAL A 190 15.56 0.93 -14.98
CA VAL A 190 14.58 2.01 -14.85
C VAL A 190 15.30 3.35 -15.00
N ALA A 191 14.78 4.23 -15.81
CA ALA A 191 15.28 5.57 -15.98
C ALA A 191 14.15 6.58 -15.77
N CYS A 192 14.45 7.71 -15.17
CA CYS A 192 13.57 8.85 -15.04
C CYS A 192 14.40 10.13 -15.07
N ASP A 193 13.72 11.26 -15.28
CA ASP A 193 14.41 12.56 -15.34
C ASP A 193 15.08 12.86 -13.99
N ASN A 194 16.37 13.14 -14.03
CA ASN A 194 17.22 13.45 -12.86
C ASN A 194 17.32 12.31 -11.82
N CYS A 195 17.04 11.08 -12.21
CA CYS A 195 17.26 9.91 -11.35
C CYS A 195 18.72 9.40 -11.42
N ALA A 196 19.09 8.61 -10.41
CA ALA A 196 20.34 7.85 -10.45
C ALA A 196 20.33 6.87 -11.65
N ALA A 197 21.47 6.74 -12.33
CA ALA A 197 21.59 5.95 -13.56
C ALA A 197 21.45 4.42 -13.35
N ASP A 198 21.56 3.94 -12.12
CA ASP A 198 21.65 2.53 -11.73
C ASP A 198 20.35 1.97 -11.13
N LEU A 199 19.21 2.62 -11.40
CA LEU A 199 17.93 2.12 -10.91
C LEU A 199 17.52 0.85 -11.67
N SER A 200 17.12 -0.17 -10.90
CA SER A 200 16.63 -1.44 -11.43
C SER A 200 15.35 -1.87 -10.72
N ALA A 201 14.59 -2.72 -11.38
CA ALA A 201 13.40 -3.34 -10.83
C ALA A 201 13.30 -4.79 -11.28
N GLN A 202 12.67 -5.63 -10.47
CA GLN A 202 12.40 -7.02 -10.79
C GLN A 202 10.94 -7.23 -11.14
N ILE A 203 10.66 -7.83 -12.29
CA ILE A 203 9.32 -8.17 -12.73
C ILE A 203 8.74 -9.26 -11.84
N TYR A 204 7.56 -9.02 -11.27
CA TYR A 204 6.86 -10.00 -10.45
C TYR A 204 5.47 -10.34 -10.97
N PHE A 205 4.93 -9.52 -11.89
CA PHE A 205 3.60 -9.74 -12.45
C PHE A 205 3.56 -9.32 -13.92
N ILE A 206 2.92 -10.13 -14.74
CA ILE A 206 2.58 -9.86 -16.14
C ILE A 206 1.10 -10.17 -16.30
N ALA A 207 0.32 -9.19 -16.76
CA ALA A 207 -1.12 -9.36 -16.95
C ALA A 207 -1.41 -10.45 -18.01
N THR A 208 -2.41 -11.28 -17.73
CA THR A 208 -2.86 -12.35 -18.64
C THR A 208 -3.87 -11.84 -19.68
N SER A 209 -4.42 -10.65 -19.48
CA SER A 209 -5.35 -9.97 -20.38
C SER A 209 -4.75 -8.69 -20.90
N ALA A 210 -4.99 -8.40 -22.18
CA ALA A 210 -4.59 -7.13 -22.77
C ALA A 210 -5.50 -6.00 -22.28
N GLU A 211 -4.93 -4.82 -22.11
CA GLU A 211 -5.64 -3.57 -21.87
C GLU A 211 -5.53 -2.69 -23.13
N TYR A 212 -6.54 -1.84 -23.33
CA TYR A 212 -6.50 -0.84 -24.38
C TYR A 212 -5.91 0.45 -23.84
N THR A 213 -4.94 1.02 -24.56
CA THR A 213 -4.53 2.41 -24.27
C THR A 213 -5.64 3.35 -24.71
N PRO A 214 -6.26 4.16 -23.84
CA PRO A 214 -7.26 5.16 -24.27
C PRO A 214 -6.58 6.27 -25.10
N PRO A 215 -7.28 6.83 -26.13
CA PRO A 215 -8.70 6.74 -26.47
C PRO A 215 -9.00 5.71 -27.57
N VAL A 216 -10.18 5.12 -27.47
CA VAL A 216 -10.69 4.06 -28.35
C VAL A 216 -11.24 4.64 -29.65
N ILE A 217 -10.60 4.33 -30.79
CA ILE A 217 -11.21 4.42 -32.11
C ILE A 217 -10.95 3.09 -32.84
N TYR A 218 -12.02 2.47 -33.37
CA TYR A 218 -11.94 1.14 -34.02
C TYR A 218 -11.41 1.25 -35.43
N SER A 219 -10.11 1.06 -35.66
CA SER A 219 -9.51 0.88 -36.97
C SER A 219 -8.52 -0.28 -37.02
N LEU A 220 -8.17 -0.76 -38.21
CA LEU A 220 -7.25 -1.90 -38.39
C LEU A 220 -5.83 -1.61 -37.91
N ASP A 221 -5.44 -0.35 -37.82
CA ASP A 221 -4.16 0.08 -37.25
C ASP A 221 -4.10 -0.03 -35.72
N GLU A 222 -5.22 -0.33 -35.09
CA GLU A 222 -5.36 -0.35 -33.63
C GLU A 222 -5.04 -1.68 -32.96
N ARG A 223 -4.88 -2.78 -33.70
CA ARG A 223 -4.33 -4.03 -33.17
C ARG A 223 -2.93 -3.84 -32.57
N ASN A 224 -2.19 -2.84 -33.02
CA ASN A 224 -0.90 -2.43 -32.45
C ASN A 224 -1.01 -1.68 -31.12
N LYS A 225 -2.23 -1.43 -30.61
CA LYS A 225 -2.49 -0.74 -29.34
C LYS A 225 -2.91 -1.67 -28.19
N LEU A 226 -2.97 -2.97 -28.43
CA LEU A 226 -3.11 -3.94 -27.36
C LEU A 226 -1.81 -3.96 -26.54
N VAL A 227 -1.93 -3.58 -25.30
CA VAL A 227 -0.81 -3.53 -24.38
C VAL A 227 -1.07 -4.43 -23.18
N TYR A 228 -0.01 -5.02 -22.66
CA TYR A 228 -0.05 -5.84 -21.48
C TYR A 228 0.61 -5.09 -20.32
N LEU A 229 -0.08 -5.02 -19.21
CA LEU A 229 0.45 -4.44 -17.98
C LEU A 229 1.52 -5.36 -17.40
N ILE A 230 2.70 -4.81 -17.15
CA ILE A 230 3.76 -5.45 -16.38
C ILE A 230 4.01 -4.65 -15.10
N GLN A 231 4.21 -5.36 -13.99
CA GLN A 231 4.56 -4.73 -12.72
C GLN A 231 5.92 -5.25 -12.26
N ALA A 232 6.76 -4.31 -11.83
CA ALA A 232 8.08 -4.61 -11.32
C ALA A 232 8.32 -3.93 -9.96
N ARG A 233 9.02 -4.62 -9.07
CA ARG A 233 9.39 -4.09 -7.75
C ARG A 233 10.74 -3.38 -7.85
N PRO A 234 10.82 -2.08 -7.52
CA PRO A 234 12.09 -1.35 -7.55
C PRO A 234 13.06 -1.89 -6.49
N ALA A 235 14.33 -2.00 -6.82
CA ALA A 235 15.37 -2.40 -5.87
C ALA A 235 15.64 -1.32 -4.81
N ARG A 236 15.41 -0.04 -5.18
CA ARG A 236 15.55 1.13 -4.29
C ARG A 236 14.28 1.98 -4.34
N PRO A 237 13.25 1.64 -3.53
CA PRO A 237 11.99 2.39 -3.52
C PRO A 237 12.14 3.83 -3.02
N ASP A 238 13.08 4.10 -2.12
CA ASP A 238 13.40 5.40 -1.55
C ASP A 238 13.92 6.41 -2.58
N ALA A 239 14.50 5.95 -3.68
CA ALA A 239 14.98 6.78 -4.78
C ALA A 239 13.87 7.23 -5.75
N LEU A 240 12.64 6.78 -5.58
CA LEU A 240 11.50 7.04 -6.46
C LEU A 240 10.36 7.74 -5.72
N ARG A 241 9.46 8.38 -6.49
CA ARG A 241 8.24 9.01 -5.95
C ARG A 241 7.00 8.43 -6.62
N VAL A 242 5.94 8.24 -5.85
CA VAL A 242 4.63 7.81 -6.39
C VAL A 242 4.13 8.85 -7.39
N GLY A 243 3.61 8.37 -8.53
CA GLY A 243 3.20 9.21 -9.66
C GLY A 243 4.33 9.63 -10.61
N GLN A 244 5.59 9.31 -10.30
CA GLN A 244 6.74 9.67 -11.13
C GLN A 244 6.72 8.88 -12.44
N PRO A 245 6.78 9.54 -13.62
CA PRO A 245 6.94 8.86 -14.90
C PRO A 245 8.32 8.21 -15.00
N VAL A 246 8.38 7.03 -15.58
CA VAL A 246 9.62 6.26 -15.78
C VAL A 246 9.65 5.63 -17.15
N SER A 247 10.86 5.44 -17.69
CA SER A 247 11.12 4.62 -18.87
C SER A 247 11.81 3.32 -18.43
N VAL A 248 11.27 2.20 -18.84
CA VAL A 248 11.78 0.87 -18.50
C VAL A 248 12.51 0.28 -19.69
N TYR A 249 13.69 -0.29 -19.47
CA TYR A 249 14.52 -0.92 -20.50
C TYR A 249 14.81 -2.35 -20.12
N LEU A 250 14.74 -3.25 -21.11
CA LEU A 250 15.23 -4.62 -20.92
C LEU A 250 16.73 -4.60 -20.69
N ASN A 251 17.18 -5.31 -19.67
CA ASN A 251 18.59 -5.68 -19.62
C ASN A 251 18.84 -6.77 -20.68
N PRO A 252 19.89 -6.67 -21.49
CA PRO A 252 20.22 -7.76 -22.41
C PRO A 252 20.38 -9.04 -21.59
N LYS A 253 19.54 -10.05 -21.87
CA LYS A 253 19.68 -11.38 -21.27
C LYS A 253 21.09 -11.88 -21.65
N THR A 254 21.92 -12.17 -20.66
CA THR A 254 23.16 -12.90 -20.89
C THR A 254 22.76 -14.21 -21.60
N PRO A 255 23.28 -14.53 -22.78
CA PRO A 255 22.88 -15.75 -23.47
C PRO A 255 23.14 -16.91 -22.54
N VAL A 256 22.09 -17.66 -22.20
CA VAL A 256 22.22 -18.93 -21.48
C VAL A 256 23.09 -19.81 -22.38
N ALA A 257 24.29 -20.13 -21.91
CA ALA A 257 25.16 -21.07 -22.60
C ALA A 257 24.36 -22.37 -22.77
N ASP A 258 24.03 -22.69 -24.01
CA ASP A 258 23.39 -23.94 -24.39
C ASP A 258 24.30 -25.08 -23.96
N LYS A 259 23.90 -25.71 -22.85
CA LYS A 259 24.55 -26.99 -22.47
C LYS A 259 23.97 -28.08 -23.37
N ARG A 260 24.67 -28.33 -24.48
CA ARG A 260 24.53 -29.57 -25.23
C ARG A 260 25.06 -30.73 -24.39
#